data_8db88329a076cf8defb78d49d3020a2d
#
_entry.id   8db88329a076cf8defb78d49d3020a2d
#
_cell.length_a   1.000
_cell.length_b   1.000
_cell.length_c   1.000
_cell.angle_alpha   90.00
_cell.angle_beta   90.00
_cell.angle_gamma   90.00
#
_symmetry.space_group_name_H-M   'P 1'
#
loop_
_entity.id
_entity.type
_entity.pdbx_description
1 polymer ?
#
loop_
_entity_poly.entity_id
_entity_poly.type
_entity_poly.pdbx_seq_one_letter_code
_entity_poly.pdbx_strand_id
1 'polypeptide(L)'
;EYYQQQLALRKDHDPVTSLTNELYAIFMCHLLAGSEEAVKYTELLLKDVKKAPKGGGLHVLWMHIMPFLQQPVKDVFNYNPKMHISACDFVADGFQKMHASDPYEALAEKMVNCIYNGSVDQRIQVAEKLAKETNADGGILFAHWGCKGTIGASSLIKSSLEEAGLPTMI
;
A
#
# COMPACT_ATOMS: atom_id res chain seq x y z
N GLU A 1 0.64 -13.11 5.11
CA GLU A 1 -0.70 -13.59 5.46
C GLU A 1 -1.43 -12.60 6.39
N TYR A 2 -0.90 -12.27 7.59
CA TYR A 2 -1.56 -11.33 8.53
C TYR A 2 -1.82 -9.96 7.93
N TYR A 3 -0.88 -9.43 7.17
CA TYR A 3 -1.04 -8.13 6.52
C TYR A 3 -2.17 -8.14 5.47
N GLN A 4 -2.31 -9.21 4.69
CA GLN A 4 -3.41 -9.37 3.73
C GLN A 4 -4.77 -9.46 4.45
N GLN A 5 -4.83 -10.18 5.57
CA GLN A 5 -6.04 -10.26 6.37
C GLN A 5 -6.47 -8.89 6.91
N GLN A 6 -5.51 -8.08 7.41
CA GLN A 6 -5.86 -6.76 7.91
C GLN A 6 -6.29 -5.79 6.79
N LEU A 7 -5.69 -5.86 5.59
CA LEU A 7 -6.16 -5.08 4.44
C LEU A 7 -7.61 -5.41 4.08
N ALA A 8 -7.97 -6.68 4.09
CA ALA A 8 -9.34 -7.10 3.81
C ALA A 8 -10.35 -6.54 4.83
N LEU A 9 -9.94 -6.36 6.09
CA LEU A 9 -10.79 -5.79 7.13
C LEU A 9 -10.89 -4.26 7.06
N ARG A 10 -9.93 -3.57 6.48
CA ARG A 10 -9.95 -2.09 6.35
C ARG A 10 -11.12 -1.58 5.53
N LYS A 11 -11.76 -2.42 4.74
CA LYS A 11 -12.94 -2.06 3.94
C LYS A 11 -14.12 -1.57 4.77
N ASP A 12 -14.24 -2.03 6.01
CA ASP A 12 -15.40 -1.79 6.86
C ASP A 12 -15.04 -1.49 8.33
N HIS A 13 -13.77 -1.17 8.60
CA HIS A 13 -13.30 -0.78 9.93
C HIS A 13 -12.64 0.59 9.90
N ASP A 14 -12.81 1.35 10.98
CA ASP A 14 -12.14 2.62 11.17
C ASP A 14 -10.61 2.44 11.20
N PRO A 15 -9.84 3.45 10.77
CA PRO A 15 -8.40 3.37 10.73
C PRO A 15 -7.80 3.31 12.14
N VAL A 16 -6.90 2.38 12.37
CA VAL A 16 -6.13 2.23 13.61
C VAL A 16 -4.69 2.73 13.48
N THR A 17 -4.36 3.32 12.34
CA THR A 17 -2.99 3.71 11.99
C THR A 17 -2.88 5.20 11.72
N SER A 18 -1.70 5.73 12.02
CA SER A 18 -1.24 7.04 11.56
C SER A 18 -0.45 6.89 10.26
N LEU A 19 -0.18 7.99 9.58
CA LEU A 19 0.67 8.02 8.40
C LEU A 19 2.07 7.42 8.67
N THR A 20 2.59 7.62 9.86
CA THR A 20 3.87 7.03 10.30
C THR A 20 3.76 5.51 10.45
N ASN A 21 2.65 4.99 10.98
CA ASN A 21 2.42 3.54 11.07
C ASN A 21 2.30 2.90 9.69
N GLU A 22 1.65 3.57 8.73
CA GLU A 22 1.58 3.09 7.35
C GLU A 22 2.98 2.99 6.72
N LEU A 23 3.84 3.99 6.95
CA LEU A 23 5.24 3.92 6.51
C LEU A 23 6.00 2.76 7.16
N TYR A 24 5.82 2.52 8.47
CA TYR A 24 6.42 1.35 9.13
C TYR A 24 5.88 0.04 8.57
N ALA A 25 4.60 -0.04 8.21
CA ALA A 25 4.04 -1.21 7.54
C ALA A 25 4.74 -1.50 6.21
N ILE A 26 5.06 -0.45 5.43
CA ILE A 26 5.87 -0.59 4.21
C ILE A 26 7.22 -1.21 4.53
N PHE A 27 7.96 -0.69 5.52
CA PHE A 27 9.26 -1.23 5.89
C PHE A 27 9.18 -2.69 6.36
N MET A 28 8.18 -3.02 7.17
CA MET A 28 8.00 -4.40 7.65
C MET A 28 7.65 -5.36 6.51
N CYS A 29 6.80 -4.97 5.58
CA CYS A 29 6.36 -5.84 4.49
C CYS A 29 7.34 -5.90 3.31
N HIS A 30 8.08 -4.82 3.05
CA HIS A 30 8.97 -4.71 1.90
C HIS A 30 10.42 -5.05 2.24
N LEU A 31 10.98 -4.47 3.31
CA LEU A 31 12.39 -4.62 3.67
C LEU A 31 12.66 -5.78 4.62
N LEU A 32 11.76 -6.04 5.57
CA LEU A 32 11.92 -7.03 6.63
C LEU A 32 11.01 -8.25 6.44
N ALA A 33 10.46 -8.44 5.24
CA ALA A 33 9.61 -9.59 4.94
C ALA A 33 10.32 -10.91 5.28
N GLY A 34 9.64 -11.75 6.07
CA GLY A 34 10.20 -13.03 6.56
C GLY A 34 10.89 -12.97 7.91
N SER A 35 11.14 -11.77 8.49
CA SER A 35 11.67 -11.66 9.85
C SER A 35 10.58 -11.90 10.90
N GLU A 36 11.00 -12.32 12.11
CA GLU A 36 10.09 -12.50 13.25
C GLU A 36 9.44 -11.18 13.67
N GLU A 37 10.15 -10.06 13.56
CA GLU A 37 9.66 -8.72 13.86
C GLU A 37 8.55 -8.32 12.92
N ALA A 38 8.69 -8.58 11.62
CA ALA A 38 7.66 -8.29 10.62
C ALA A 38 6.41 -9.13 10.84
N VAL A 39 6.57 -10.41 11.20
CA VAL A 39 5.44 -11.29 11.55
C VAL A 39 4.72 -10.76 12.78
N LYS A 40 5.45 -10.45 13.84
CA LYS A 40 4.87 -9.93 15.09
C LYS A 40 4.17 -8.58 14.89
N TYR A 41 4.80 -7.68 14.13
CA TYR A 41 4.20 -6.38 13.80
C TYR A 41 2.86 -6.55 13.07
N THR A 42 2.83 -7.36 12.03
CA THR A 42 1.62 -7.56 11.22
C THR A 42 0.53 -8.32 11.97
N GLU A 43 0.89 -9.22 12.90
CA GLU A 43 -0.05 -9.89 13.80
C GLU A 43 -0.71 -8.89 14.77
N LEU A 44 0.08 -7.99 15.37
CA LEU A 44 -0.43 -6.95 16.27
C LEU A 44 -1.34 -5.98 15.53
N LEU A 45 -0.93 -5.53 14.35
CA LEU A 45 -1.75 -4.67 13.50
C LEU A 45 -3.10 -5.32 13.17
N LEU A 46 -3.11 -6.61 12.83
CA LEU A 46 -4.34 -7.34 12.57
C LEU A 46 -5.25 -7.40 13.82
N LYS A 47 -4.67 -7.59 15.01
CA LYS A 47 -5.43 -7.57 16.27
C LYS A 47 -6.07 -6.22 16.54
N ASP A 48 -5.37 -5.12 16.22
CA ASP A 48 -5.89 -3.77 16.41
C ASP A 48 -7.02 -3.46 15.42
N VAL A 49 -6.84 -3.79 14.14
CA VAL A 49 -7.91 -3.63 13.14
C VAL A 49 -9.15 -4.43 13.51
N LYS A 50 -9.01 -5.68 14.00
CA LYS A 50 -10.16 -6.51 14.44
C LYS A 50 -10.94 -5.90 15.61
N LYS A 51 -10.33 -5.03 16.40
CA LYS A 51 -10.97 -4.34 17.54
C LYS A 51 -11.54 -2.98 17.18
N ALA A 52 -11.15 -2.44 16.04
CA ALA A 52 -11.62 -1.14 15.59
C ALA A 52 -13.14 -1.15 15.36
N PRO A 53 -13.81 -0.05 15.59
CA PRO A 53 -15.22 0.09 15.22
C PRO A 53 -15.41 -0.12 13.72
N LYS A 54 -16.58 -0.58 13.34
CA LYS A 54 -16.98 -0.56 11.93
C LYS A 54 -17.19 0.88 11.50
N GLY A 55 -16.61 1.24 10.36
CA GLY A 55 -16.62 2.59 9.79
C GLY A 55 -16.93 2.58 8.30
N GLY A 56 -17.16 3.74 7.73
CA GLY A 56 -17.56 3.91 6.34
C GLY A 56 -17.01 5.21 5.74
N GLY A 57 -15.79 5.58 6.10
CA GLY A 57 -15.10 6.72 5.52
C GLY A 57 -14.62 6.46 4.08
N LEU A 58 -14.05 7.46 3.44
CA LEU A 58 -13.42 7.34 2.13
C LEU A 58 -12.15 6.50 2.22
N HIS A 59 -12.02 5.54 1.33
CA HIS A 59 -10.87 4.66 1.20
C HIS A 59 -9.92 5.17 0.12
N VAL A 60 -8.67 5.42 0.49
CA VAL A 60 -7.67 5.95 -0.43
C VAL A 60 -6.59 4.91 -0.69
N LEU A 61 -6.39 4.57 -1.96
CA LEU A 61 -5.19 3.86 -2.40
C LEU A 61 -4.02 4.85 -2.43
N TRP A 62 -3.03 4.61 -1.59
CA TRP A 62 -1.80 5.39 -1.64
C TRP A 62 -0.77 4.72 -2.56
N MET A 63 -0.17 5.49 -3.45
CA MET A 63 0.88 5.01 -4.35
C MET A 63 2.19 5.74 -4.08
N HIS A 64 3.26 4.97 -3.95
CA HIS A 64 4.61 5.40 -3.58
C HIS A 64 4.75 5.75 -2.08
N ILE A 65 5.91 6.32 -1.69
CA ILE A 65 6.23 6.63 -0.30
C ILE A 65 5.30 7.72 0.27
N MET A 66 5.01 7.64 1.55
CA MET A 66 4.15 8.61 2.23
C MET A 66 4.97 9.78 2.79
N PRO A 67 4.52 11.05 2.60
CA PRO A 67 5.16 12.22 3.18
C PRO A 67 4.83 12.36 4.67
N PHE A 68 5.21 11.37 5.47
CA PHE A 68 4.86 11.21 6.88
C PHE A 68 5.38 12.32 7.82
N LEU A 69 6.26 13.20 7.32
CA LEU A 69 6.73 14.37 8.07
C LEU A 69 5.85 15.62 7.86
N GLN A 70 5.00 15.62 6.85
CA GLN A 70 4.16 16.76 6.49
C GLN A 70 2.93 16.86 7.38
N GLN A 71 2.87 17.90 8.22
CA GLN A 71 1.76 18.08 9.17
C GLN A 71 0.39 18.16 8.49
N PRO A 72 0.17 18.91 7.39
CA PRO A 72 -1.13 18.95 6.71
C PRO A 72 -1.61 17.57 6.23
N VAL A 73 -0.71 16.69 5.80
CA VAL A 73 -1.06 15.33 5.38
C VAL A 73 -1.41 14.45 6.58
N LYS A 74 -0.68 14.62 7.70
CA LYS A 74 -1.02 13.95 8.96
C LYS A 74 -2.40 14.33 9.47
N ASP A 75 -2.74 15.61 9.39
CA ASP A 75 -4.04 16.12 9.86
C ASP A 75 -5.21 15.52 9.07
N VAL A 76 -4.98 15.15 7.81
CA VAL A 76 -5.97 14.47 6.98
C VAL A 76 -6.08 12.98 7.29
N PHE A 77 -4.96 12.28 7.46
CA PHE A 77 -4.96 10.80 7.45
C PHE A 77 -4.77 10.14 8.81
N ASN A 78 -4.23 10.84 9.83
CA ASN A 78 -3.98 10.19 11.12
C ASN A 78 -5.28 9.83 11.84
N TYR A 79 -5.53 8.53 11.98
CA TYR A 79 -6.70 8.00 12.70
C TYR A 79 -8.04 8.63 12.29
N ASN A 80 -8.16 9.08 11.04
CA ASN A 80 -9.33 9.79 10.59
C ASN A 80 -10.41 8.82 10.07
N PRO A 81 -11.55 8.67 10.77
CA PRO A 81 -12.61 7.75 10.34
C PRO A 81 -13.35 8.20 9.07
N LYS A 82 -13.18 9.46 8.63
CA LYS A 82 -13.82 9.98 7.42
C LYS A 82 -13.00 9.72 6.15
N MET A 83 -11.69 9.55 6.28
CA MET A 83 -10.79 9.29 5.16
C MET A 83 -9.54 8.58 5.66
N HIS A 84 -9.22 7.43 5.10
CA HIS A 84 -8.05 6.67 5.50
C HIS A 84 -7.40 5.93 4.33
N ILE A 85 -6.13 5.60 4.52
CA ILE A 85 -5.39 4.81 3.55
C ILE A 85 -5.83 3.36 3.67
N SER A 86 -6.46 2.83 2.63
CA SER A 86 -6.92 1.45 2.58
C SER A 86 -5.82 0.48 2.19
N ALA A 87 -4.92 0.91 1.30
CA ALA A 87 -3.74 0.15 0.87
C ALA A 87 -2.64 1.09 0.38
N CYS A 88 -1.41 0.56 0.32
CA CYS A 88 -0.28 1.19 -0.33
C CYS A 88 0.36 0.22 -1.33
N ASP A 89 0.70 0.70 -2.53
CA ASP A 89 1.31 -0.14 -3.57
C ASP A 89 2.69 -0.69 -3.18
N PHE A 90 3.43 0.02 -2.33
CA PHE A 90 4.74 -0.42 -1.83
C PHE A 90 4.73 -1.74 -1.05
N VAL A 91 3.59 -2.13 -0.50
CA VAL A 91 3.49 -3.40 0.24
C VAL A 91 3.16 -4.59 -0.66
N ALA A 92 2.86 -4.36 -1.93
CA ALA A 92 2.46 -5.41 -2.87
C ALA A 92 3.51 -6.51 -3.02
N ASP A 93 4.79 -6.15 -2.97
CA ASP A 93 5.90 -7.11 -3.06
C ASP A 93 5.92 -8.09 -1.87
N GLY A 94 5.48 -7.67 -0.70
CA GLY A 94 5.39 -8.50 0.49
C GLY A 94 4.32 -9.58 0.41
N PHE A 95 3.45 -9.55 -0.61
CA PHE A 95 2.38 -10.54 -0.80
C PHE A 95 2.81 -11.74 -1.64
N GLN A 96 3.96 -11.66 -2.27
CA GLN A 96 4.46 -12.73 -3.12
C GLN A 96 4.99 -13.88 -2.27
N LYS A 97 4.59 -15.11 -2.63
CA LYS A 97 5.21 -16.31 -2.09
C LYS A 97 6.49 -16.56 -2.89
N MET A 98 7.61 -16.57 -2.21
CA MET A 98 8.87 -16.97 -2.82
C MET A 98 8.96 -18.50 -2.89
N HIS A 99 9.43 -19.04 -4.00
CA HIS A 99 9.74 -20.45 -4.13
C HIS A 99 11.09 -20.72 -3.47
N ALA A 100 11.07 -21.34 -2.31
CA ALA A 100 12.23 -21.39 -1.39
C ALA A 100 13.22 -22.55 -1.66
N SER A 101 13.16 -23.25 -2.79
CA SER A 101 14.08 -24.36 -3.09
C SER A 101 15.49 -23.88 -3.41
N ASP A 102 15.63 -22.71 -4.03
CA ASP A 102 16.88 -22.01 -4.30
C ASP A 102 16.78 -20.55 -3.85
N PRO A 103 17.61 -20.11 -2.89
CA PRO A 103 17.54 -18.74 -2.38
C PRO A 103 17.92 -17.69 -3.44
N TYR A 104 18.77 -18.00 -4.40
CA TYR A 104 19.13 -17.07 -5.48
C TYR A 104 18.00 -16.91 -6.48
N GLU A 105 17.33 -18.01 -6.83
CA GLU A 105 16.15 -17.97 -7.69
C GLU A 105 15.00 -17.20 -7.03
N ALA A 106 14.74 -17.46 -5.75
CA ALA A 106 13.73 -16.75 -4.96
C ALA A 106 13.99 -15.23 -4.90
N LEU A 107 15.25 -14.81 -4.70
CA LEU A 107 15.61 -13.40 -4.73
C LEU A 107 15.48 -12.79 -6.12
N ALA A 108 15.88 -13.49 -7.17
CA ALA A 108 15.72 -13.04 -8.55
C ALA A 108 14.23 -12.89 -8.90
N GLU A 109 13.39 -13.84 -8.53
CA GLU A 109 11.94 -13.78 -8.69
C GLU A 109 11.34 -12.54 -7.98
N LYS A 110 11.75 -12.28 -6.73
CA LYS A 110 11.33 -11.09 -5.99
C LYS A 110 11.75 -9.80 -6.70
N MET A 111 12.97 -9.74 -7.23
CA MET A 111 13.47 -8.56 -7.94
C MET A 111 12.72 -8.31 -9.25
N VAL A 112 12.43 -9.36 -10.02
CA VAL A 112 11.72 -9.26 -11.31
C VAL A 112 10.26 -8.86 -11.09
N ASN A 113 9.64 -9.36 -10.03
CA ASN A 113 8.24 -9.08 -9.72
C ASN A 113 8.02 -7.79 -8.91
N CYS A 114 9.09 -7.11 -8.47
CA CYS A 114 8.97 -5.83 -7.81
C CYS A 114 8.37 -4.79 -8.76
N ILE A 115 7.27 -4.18 -8.37
CA ILE A 115 6.53 -3.22 -9.20
C ILE A 115 7.36 -1.99 -9.61
N TYR A 116 8.42 -1.69 -8.88
CA TYR A 116 9.32 -0.57 -9.18
C TYR A 116 10.49 -0.95 -10.12
N ASN A 117 10.67 -2.24 -10.39
CA ASN A 117 11.63 -2.75 -11.37
C ASN A 117 10.96 -3.14 -12.71
N GLY A 118 9.63 -3.24 -12.70
CA GLY A 118 8.83 -3.65 -13.84
C GLY A 118 8.40 -2.49 -14.74
N SER A 119 7.51 -2.80 -15.66
CA SER A 119 6.88 -1.81 -16.55
C SER A 119 5.84 -0.95 -15.80
N VAL A 120 5.49 0.18 -16.42
CA VAL A 120 4.38 1.01 -15.92
C VAL A 120 3.07 0.22 -15.90
N ASP A 121 2.84 -0.63 -16.89
CA ASP A 121 1.64 -1.47 -16.98
C ASP A 121 1.50 -2.41 -15.78
N GLN A 122 2.61 -3.00 -15.32
CA GLN A 122 2.62 -3.83 -14.11
C GLN A 122 2.21 -3.02 -12.86
N ARG A 123 2.69 -1.78 -12.73
CA ARG A 123 2.28 -0.90 -11.63
C ARG A 123 0.80 -0.54 -11.69
N ILE A 124 0.29 -0.24 -12.88
CA ILE A 124 -1.13 0.06 -13.10
C ILE A 124 -1.97 -1.15 -12.68
N GLN A 125 -1.64 -2.35 -13.16
CA GLN A 125 -2.37 -3.58 -12.81
C GLN A 125 -2.38 -3.85 -11.31
N VAL A 126 -1.26 -3.63 -10.62
CA VAL A 126 -1.19 -3.79 -9.16
C VAL A 126 -2.04 -2.73 -8.45
N ALA A 127 -2.00 -1.48 -8.89
CA ALA A 127 -2.80 -0.40 -8.32
C ALA A 127 -4.30 -0.65 -8.50
N GLU A 128 -4.75 -1.04 -9.70
CA GLU A 128 -6.14 -1.42 -9.98
C GLU A 128 -6.61 -2.59 -9.12
N LYS A 129 -5.77 -3.62 -9.01
CA LYS A 129 -6.05 -4.77 -8.16
C LYS A 129 -6.22 -4.37 -6.69
N LEU A 130 -5.28 -3.62 -6.14
CA LEU A 130 -5.34 -3.14 -4.76
C LEU A 130 -6.57 -2.25 -4.53
N ALA A 131 -6.86 -1.31 -5.44
CA ALA A 131 -8.03 -0.46 -5.36
C ALA A 131 -9.33 -1.28 -5.27
N LYS A 132 -9.46 -2.29 -6.12
CA LYS A 132 -10.61 -3.20 -6.14
C LYS A 132 -10.69 -4.06 -4.89
N GLU A 133 -9.58 -4.63 -4.44
CA GLU A 133 -9.52 -5.49 -3.25
C GLU A 133 -9.84 -4.73 -1.96
N THR A 134 -9.54 -3.43 -1.90
CA THR A 134 -9.76 -2.59 -0.72
C THR A 134 -10.93 -1.61 -0.86
N ASN A 135 -11.73 -1.72 -1.93
CA ASN A 135 -12.84 -0.81 -2.23
C ASN A 135 -12.41 0.66 -2.17
N ALA A 136 -11.28 0.99 -2.81
CA ALA A 136 -10.80 2.36 -2.81
C ALA A 136 -11.75 3.29 -3.56
N ASP A 137 -12.07 4.44 -2.96
CA ASP A 137 -12.89 5.51 -3.56
C ASP A 137 -12.06 6.47 -4.40
N GLY A 138 -10.74 6.49 -4.18
CA GLY A 138 -9.81 7.32 -4.93
C GLY A 138 -8.35 6.89 -4.74
N GLY A 139 -7.48 7.42 -5.58
CA GLY A 139 -6.04 7.19 -5.54
C GLY A 139 -5.25 8.47 -5.27
N ILE A 140 -4.16 8.36 -4.53
CA ILE A 140 -3.16 9.41 -4.39
C ILE A 140 -1.81 8.84 -4.82
N LEU A 141 -1.22 9.41 -5.85
CA LEU A 141 0.12 9.10 -6.29
C LEU A 141 1.08 10.19 -5.82
N PHE A 142 1.89 9.89 -4.81
CA PHE A 142 2.90 10.82 -4.34
C PHE A 142 4.10 10.81 -5.30
N ALA A 143 4.11 11.76 -6.22
CA ALA A 143 5.20 11.93 -7.20
C ALA A 143 6.38 12.65 -6.55
N HIS A 144 7.27 11.91 -5.89
CA HIS A 144 8.49 12.48 -5.32
C HIS A 144 9.40 12.99 -6.45
N TRP A 145 9.60 14.30 -6.52
CA TRP A 145 10.27 14.97 -7.64
C TRP A 145 11.72 14.49 -7.90
N GLY A 146 12.39 13.93 -6.91
CA GLY A 146 13.71 13.29 -7.07
C GLY A 146 13.66 11.85 -7.61
N CYS A 147 12.47 11.26 -7.77
CA CYS A 147 12.30 9.89 -8.21
C CYS A 147 11.83 9.82 -9.68
N LYS A 148 12.75 9.56 -10.60
CA LYS A 148 12.42 9.44 -12.04
C LYS A 148 11.37 8.36 -12.32
N GLY A 149 11.41 7.24 -11.60
CA GLY A 149 10.47 6.14 -11.78
C GLY A 149 9.04 6.50 -11.39
N THR A 150 8.87 7.44 -10.45
CA THR A 150 7.53 7.90 -10.04
C THR A 150 7.04 9.02 -10.95
N ILE A 151 7.83 10.09 -11.12
CA ILE A 151 7.43 11.24 -11.93
C ILE A 151 7.20 10.86 -13.39
N GLY A 152 8.11 10.07 -13.97
CA GLY A 152 8.01 9.67 -15.38
C GLY A 152 6.77 8.86 -15.73
N ALA A 153 6.23 8.13 -14.78
CA ALA A 153 5.03 7.29 -14.96
C ALA A 153 3.74 7.92 -14.44
N SER A 154 3.81 9.03 -13.71
CA SER A 154 2.69 9.56 -12.94
C SER A 154 1.44 9.85 -13.77
N SER A 155 1.59 10.51 -14.91
CA SER A 155 0.48 10.84 -15.80
C SER A 155 -0.18 9.60 -16.40
N LEU A 156 0.61 8.60 -16.80
CA LEU A 156 0.09 7.35 -17.35
C LEU A 156 -0.70 6.57 -16.30
N ILE A 157 -0.15 6.43 -15.09
CA ILE A 157 -0.83 5.76 -13.97
C ILE A 157 -2.13 6.48 -13.65
N LYS A 158 -2.10 7.81 -13.51
CA LYS A 158 -3.30 8.61 -13.24
C LYS A 158 -4.37 8.38 -14.31
N SER A 159 -4.04 8.55 -15.59
CA SER A 159 -5.01 8.39 -16.67
C SER A 159 -5.62 7.00 -16.71
N SER A 160 -4.81 5.95 -16.56
CA SER A 160 -5.31 4.58 -16.56
C SER A 160 -6.25 4.29 -15.38
N LEU A 161 -5.92 4.78 -14.18
CA LEU A 161 -6.77 4.59 -13.01
C LEU A 161 -8.08 5.37 -13.13
N GLU A 162 -8.06 6.60 -13.68
CA GLU A 162 -9.27 7.38 -13.94
C GLU A 162 -10.15 6.74 -15.02
N GLU A 163 -9.58 6.16 -16.08
CA GLU A 163 -10.28 5.36 -17.08
C GLU A 163 -10.93 4.11 -16.47
N ALA A 164 -10.27 3.51 -15.48
CA ALA A 164 -10.81 2.39 -14.70
C ALA A 164 -11.86 2.82 -13.65
N GLY A 165 -12.18 4.11 -13.55
CA GLY A 165 -13.18 4.64 -12.64
C GLY A 165 -12.67 5.03 -11.25
N LEU A 166 -11.35 5.08 -11.03
CA LEU A 166 -10.74 5.51 -9.77
C LEU A 166 -10.20 6.94 -9.89
N PRO A 167 -10.90 7.97 -9.37
CA PRO A 167 -10.40 9.35 -9.34
C PRO A 167 -9.01 9.38 -8.68
N THR A 168 -8.01 9.94 -9.35
CA THR A 168 -6.62 9.90 -8.89
C THR A 168 -5.98 11.28 -8.88
N MET A 169 -5.35 11.63 -7.73
CA MET A 169 -4.57 12.85 -7.53
C MET A 169 -3.07 12.55 -7.63
N ILE A 170 -2.29 13.49 -8.19
CA ILE A 170 -0.82 13.50 -8.14
C ILE A 170 -0.37 14.63 -7.23
#